data_4bf7c1c263b451e3a360cb6237c38d05
#
_entry.id   4bf7c1c263b451e3a360cb6237c38d05
#
_cell.length_a   1.000
_cell.length_b   1.000
_cell.length_c   1.000
_cell.angle_alpha   90.00
_cell.angle_beta   90.00
_cell.angle_gamma   90.00
#
_symmetry.space_group_name_H-M   'P 1'
#
loop_
_entity.id
_entity.type
_entity.pdbx_description
1 polymer ?
#
loop_
_entity_poly.entity_id
_entity_poly.type
_entity_poly.pdbx_seq_one_letter_code
_entity_poly.pdbx_strand_id
1 'polypeptide(L)'
;SHNTQHNSQFRFFAGEKDNDIELGKSLGCLGDIYVFDAFGTSHREQASTHAAIVYASIACAGLLLEEEINSLTRALNQSKNPYTAIIGGAKVSTKLDLIKNINAKADHVIVGGGIANTFIKAAGYEVGQSLYEESMIDTAKELLKSNKIVLPQTVVTALSFEGESIKEKNISDVEKKEMILDQYMDDEVKEIIANSNTILWLSLIHI
;
A
#
# COMPACT_ATOMS: atom_id res chain seq x y z
N SER A 1 -42.71 -6.51 6.17
CA SER A 1 -41.25 -6.56 6.39
C SER A 1 -40.64 -7.67 5.54
N HIS A 2 -40.14 -7.33 4.36
CA HIS A 2 -39.41 -8.28 3.51
C HIS A 2 -37.93 -8.14 3.83
N ASN A 3 -37.43 -9.06 4.60
CA ASN A 3 -36.01 -9.18 4.89
C ASN A 3 -35.37 -9.94 3.71
N THR A 4 -35.00 -9.23 2.66
CA THR A 4 -34.28 -9.81 1.52
C THR A 4 -32.79 -9.74 1.81
N GLN A 5 -32.23 -10.80 2.36
CA GLN A 5 -30.78 -10.99 2.37
C GLN A 5 -30.34 -11.27 0.92
N HIS A 6 -29.84 -10.25 0.24
CA HIS A 6 -29.12 -10.42 -1.02
C HIS A 6 -27.66 -10.71 -0.71
N ASN A 7 -27.26 -11.96 -0.75
CA ASN A 7 -25.86 -12.37 -0.90
C ASN A 7 -25.43 -12.05 -2.34
N SER A 8 -25.21 -10.77 -2.59
CA SER A 8 -24.85 -10.28 -3.91
C SER A 8 -23.34 -10.23 -4.02
N GLN A 9 -22.78 -11.21 -4.70
CA GLN A 9 -21.42 -11.11 -5.18
C GLN A 9 -21.43 -10.20 -6.42
N PHE A 10 -21.43 -8.89 -6.22
CA PHE A 10 -21.52 -7.87 -7.29
C PHE A 10 -20.46 -8.08 -8.39
N ARG A 11 -19.33 -8.66 -8.07
CA ARG A 11 -18.25 -8.95 -9.03
C ARG A 11 -18.66 -9.88 -10.19
N PHE A 12 -19.77 -10.60 -10.08
CA PHE A 12 -20.29 -11.46 -11.13
C PHE A 12 -21.30 -10.77 -12.05
N PHE A 13 -21.73 -9.56 -11.72
CA PHE A 13 -22.61 -8.81 -12.62
C PHE A 13 -21.83 -8.29 -13.82
N ALA A 14 -22.38 -8.48 -15.01
CA ALA A 14 -21.89 -7.82 -16.20
C ALA A 14 -22.01 -6.29 -16.00
N GLY A 15 -20.95 -5.54 -16.32
CA GLY A 15 -20.89 -4.08 -16.14
C GLY A 15 -20.38 -3.63 -14.77
N GLU A 16 -20.20 -4.52 -13.77
CA GLU A 16 -19.66 -4.10 -12.47
C GLU A 16 -18.29 -3.41 -12.60
N LYS A 17 -17.36 -4.06 -13.31
CA LYS A 17 -15.99 -3.53 -13.49
C LYS A 17 -15.94 -2.30 -14.40
N ASP A 18 -16.89 -2.16 -15.31
CA ASP A 18 -16.93 -1.10 -16.32
C ASP A 18 -17.69 0.14 -15.85
N ASN A 19 -18.05 0.15 -14.55
CA ASN A 19 -18.83 1.23 -13.95
C ASN A 19 -20.15 1.52 -14.73
N ASP A 20 -20.83 0.44 -15.14
CA ASP A 20 -22.04 0.54 -15.96
C ASP A 20 -23.13 1.36 -15.25
N ILE A 21 -23.66 2.36 -15.95
CA ILE A 21 -24.60 3.33 -15.41
C ILE A 21 -25.95 2.69 -15.10
N GLU A 22 -26.45 1.79 -15.96
CA GLU A 22 -27.77 1.17 -15.77
C GLU A 22 -27.72 0.17 -14.59
N LEU A 23 -26.63 -0.57 -14.45
CA LEU A 23 -26.38 -1.37 -13.27
C LEU A 23 -26.30 -0.49 -12.02
N GLY A 24 -25.54 0.61 -12.08
CA GLY A 24 -25.42 1.58 -10.98
C GLY A 24 -26.76 2.16 -10.55
N LYS A 25 -27.60 2.60 -11.48
CA LYS A 25 -28.97 3.07 -11.20
C LYS A 25 -29.82 1.98 -10.55
N SER A 26 -29.75 0.75 -11.08
CA SER A 26 -30.49 -0.37 -10.53
C SER A 26 -30.10 -0.67 -9.10
N LEU A 27 -28.80 -0.61 -8.78
CA LEU A 27 -28.27 -0.80 -7.42
C LEU A 27 -28.66 0.36 -6.51
N GLY A 28 -28.51 1.60 -6.97
CA GLY A 28 -28.84 2.80 -6.19
C GLY A 28 -30.33 2.92 -5.84
N CYS A 29 -31.22 2.33 -6.66
CA CYS A 29 -32.67 2.33 -6.45
C CYS A 29 -33.18 1.15 -5.59
N LEU A 30 -32.33 0.27 -5.08
CA LEU A 30 -32.75 -0.87 -4.23
C LEU A 30 -33.28 -0.42 -2.85
N GLY A 31 -33.00 0.79 -2.44
CA GLY A 31 -33.44 1.37 -1.16
C GLY A 31 -33.50 2.88 -1.21
N ASP A 32 -34.03 3.47 -0.16
CA ASP A 32 -34.13 4.94 -0.03
C ASP A 32 -32.75 5.60 0.23
N ILE A 33 -31.85 4.86 0.88
CA ILE A 33 -30.50 5.30 1.24
C ILE A 33 -29.49 4.25 0.80
N TYR A 34 -28.47 4.69 0.07
CA TYR A 34 -27.32 3.86 -0.28
C TYR A 34 -26.17 4.12 0.70
N VAL A 35 -25.84 3.13 1.52
CA VAL A 35 -24.72 3.23 2.48
C VAL A 35 -23.50 2.55 1.91
N PHE A 36 -22.45 3.31 1.65
CA PHE A 36 -21.15 2.78 1.22
C PHE A 36 -20.22 2.60 2.42
N ASP A 37 -19.91 1.35 2.77
CA ASP A 37 -19.13 1.00 3.97
C ASP A 37 -17.96 0.07 3.65
N ALA A 38 -17.33 0.23 2.49
CA ALA A 38 -16.27 -0.65 2.00
C ALA A 38 -15.01 0.15 1.63
N PHE A 39 -14.26 0.61 2.64
CA PHE A 39 -13.04 1.42 2.47
C PHE A 39 -12.03 0.77 1.51
N GLY A 40 -11.77 -0.54 1.63
CA GLY A 40 -10.81 -1.26 0.80
C GLY A 40 -11.10 -1.24 -0.71
N THR A 41 -12.34 -0.92 -1.11
CA THR A 41 -12.75 -0.80 -2.52
C THR A 41 -13.05 0.63 -2.95
N SER A 42 -12.95 1.62 -2.05
CA SER A 42 -13.33 3.02 -2.30
C SER A 42 -12.53 3.70 -3.41
N HIS A 43 -11.35 3.18 -3.72
CA HIS A 43 -10.49 3.65 -4.81
C HIS A 43 -10.88 3.12 -6.20
N ARG A 44 -11.89 2.25 -6.30
CA ARG A 44 -12.33 1.63 -7.55
C ARG A 44 -13.53 2.36 -8.12
N GLU A 45 -13.44 2.75 -9.37
CA GLU A 45 -14.54 3.30 -10.14
C GLU A 45 -15.34 2.16 -10.80
N GLN A 46 -16.26 1.55 -10.03
CA GLN A 46 -17.07 0.41 -10.43
C GLN A 46 -18.56 0.69 -10.20
N ALA A 47 -19.47 -0.10 -10.78
CA ALA A 47 -20.91 0.15 -10.69
C ALA A 47 -21.41 0.23 -9.24
N SER A 48 -20.98 -0.69 -8.36
CA SER A 48 -21.39 -0.70 -6.95
C SER A 48 -20.64 0.29 -6.07
N THR A 49 -19.44 0.72 -6.44
CA THR A 49 -18.60 1.63 -5.63
C THR A 49 -18.61 3.07 -6.09
N HIS A 50 -19.13 3.34 -7.29
CA HIS A 50 -19.20 4.67 -7.88
C HIS A 50 -20.59 4.97 -8.47
N ALA A 51 -21.01 4.30 -9.55
CA ALA A 51 -22.27 4.65 -10.23
C ALA A 51 -23.48 4.52 -9.29
N ALA A 52 -23.57 3.49 -8.45
CA ALA A 52 -24.66 3.34 -7.49
C ALA A 52 -24.73 4.50 -6.50
N ILE A 53 -23.59 5.02 -6.05
CA ILE A 53 -23.51 6.18 -5.15
C ILE A 53 -24.02 7.45 -5.85
N VAL A 54 -23.58 7.65 -7.11
CA VAL A 54 -23.94 8.83 -7.90
C VAL A 54 -25.44 8.89 -8.22
N TYR A 55 -26.05 7.74 -8.46
CA TYR A 55 -27.45 7.66 -8.89
C TYR A 55 -28.43 7.29 -7.76
N ALA A 56 -27.97 7.03 -6.55
CA ALA A 56 -28.82 6.86 -5.39
C ALA A 56 -29.52 8.18 -5.02
N SER A 57 -30.75 8.10 -4.51
CA SER A 57 -31.49 9.28 -4.02
C SER A 57 -30.79 9.95 -2.86
N ILE A 58 -30.27 9.15 -1.94
CA ILE A 58 -29.44 9.57 -0.81
C ILE A 58 -28.28 8.58 -0.73
N ALA A 59 -27.05 9.09 -0.67
CA ALA A 59 -25.86 8.28 -0.43
C ALA A 59 -25.09 8.81 0.78
N CYS A 60 -24.57 7.91 1.59
CA CYS A 60 -23.72 8.26 2.74
C CYS A 60 -22.63 7.23 2.97
N ALA A 61 -21.59 7.65 3.69
CA ALA A 61 -20.59 6.74 4.22
C ALA A 61 -21.19 5.91 5.37
N GLY A 62 -20.79 4.64 5.46
CA GLY A 62 -21.08 3.82 6.63
C GLY A 62 -20.07 4.10 7.75
N LEU A 63 -20.36 3.52 8.92
CA LEU A 63 -19.57 3.76 10.14
C LEU A 63 -18.14 3.24 10.02
N LEU A 64 -17.93 2.11 9.35
CA LEU A 64 -16.58 1.56 9.11
C LEU A 64 -15.76 2.47 8.21
N LEU A 65 -16.36 2.94 7.11
CA LEU A 65 -15.70 3.89 6.20
C LEU A 65 -15.35 5.20 6.91
N GLU A 66 -16.24 5.72 7.73
CA GLU A 66 -16.00 6.92 8.55
C GLU A 66 -14.84 6.71 9.54
N GLU A 67 -14.79 5.59 10.24
CA GLU A 67 -13.72 5.25 11.18
C GLU A 67 -12.36 5.13 10.49
N GLU A 68 -12.31 4.46 9.34
CA GLU A 68 -11.09 4.32 8.52
C GLU A 68 -10.58 5.69 8.04
N ILE A 69 -11.47 6.53 7.48
CA ILE A 69 -11.12 7.90 7.03
C ILE A 69 -10.62 8.73 8.22
N ASN A 70 -11.29 8.70 9.36
CA ASN A 70 -10.91 9.44 10.54
C ASN A 70 -9.56 8.95 11.10
N SER A 71 -9.30 7.64 11.08
CA SER A 71 -8.05 7.06 11.54
C SER A 71 -6.87 7.47 10.65
N LEU A 72 -7.05 7.41 9.31
CA LEU A 72 -6.05 7.88 8.36
C LEU A 72 -5.81 9.39 8.47
N THR A 73 -6.89 10.16 8.60
CA THR A 73 -6.80 11.62 8.76
C THR A 73 -6.01 11.99 10.03
N ARG A 74 -6.26 11.29 11.14
CA ARG A 74 -5.48 11.47 12.38
C ARG A 74 -4.01 11.10 12.18
N ALA A 75 -3.74 9.94 11.56
CA ALA A 75 -2.37 9.51 11.30
C ALA A 75 -1.59 10.47 10.40
N LEU A 76 -2.25 11.09 9.41
CA LEU A 76 -1.61 12.00 8.46
C LEU A 76 -1.52 13.46 8.95
N ASN A 77 -2.49 13.93 9.73
CA ASN A 77 -2.61 15.36 10.08
C ASN A 77 -2.41 15.65 11.56
N GLN A 78 -2.52 14.65 12.43
CA GLN A 78 -2.40 14.79 13.89
C GLN A 78 -1.40 13.76 14.45
N SER A 79 -0.44 13.31 13.62
CA SER A 79 0.60 12.38 14.04
C SER A 79 1.39 12.95 15.22
N LYS A 80 1.69 12.10 16.20
CA LYS A 80 2.59 12.39 17.30
C LYS A 80 3.98 11.87 16.94
N ASN A 81 4.99 12.69 17.05
CA ASN A 81 6.37 12.30 16.79
C ASN A 81 6.95 11.48 17.96
N PRO A 82 7.84 10.52 17.71
CA PRO A 82 8.31 10.11 16.39
C PRO A 82 7.21 9.43 15.56
N TYR A 83 7.07 9.87 14.29
CA TYR A 83 6.12 9.30 13.33
C TYR A 83 6.87 8.43 12.33
N THR A 84 6.55 7.14 12.30
CA THR A 84 7.15 6.16 11.39
C THR A 84 6.11 5.65 10.39
N ALA A 85 6.49 5.65 9.12
CA ALA A 85 5.71 5.01 8.07
C ALA A 85 6.40 3.75 7.56
N ILE A 86 5.64 2.67 7.41
CA ILE A 86 6.10 1.41 6.80
C ILE A 86 5.40 1.28 5.45
N ILE A 87 6.18 1.27 4.37
CA ILE A 87 5.66 1.28 3.00
C ILE A 87 6.19 0.07 2.24
N GLY A 88 5.32 -0.93 2.04
CA GLY A 88 5.59 -2.08 1.19
C GLY A 88 4.96 -1.94 -0.19
N GLY A 89 5.49 -2.68 -1.16
CA GLY A 89 4.92 -2.73 -2.50
C GLY A 89 5.89 -3.18 -3.58
N ALA A 90 5.35 -3.46 -4.77
CA ALA A 90 6.15 -3.88 -5.91
C ALA A 90 6.82 -2.71 -6.63
N LYS A 91 6.14 -1.55 -6.72
CA LYS A 91 6.57 -0.43 -7.58
C LYS A 91 6.51 0.90 -6.84
N VAL A 92 7.59 1.69 -6.94
CA VAL A 92 7.68 3.08 -6.44
C VAL A 92 6.73 3.99 -7.20
N SER A 93 6.66 3.86 -8.53
CA SER A 93 5.85 4.72 -9.40
C SER A 93 4.38 4.75 -9.00
N THR A 94 3.82 3.63 -8.57
CA THR A 94 2.41 3.53 -8.16
C THR A 94 2.11 4.22 -6.81
N LYS A 95 3.14 4.51 -6.02
CA LYS A 95 3.03 5.11 -4.68
C LYS A 95 3.87 6.38 -4.51
N LEU A 96 4.41 6.91 -5.63
CA LEU A 96 5.38 8.01 -5.60
C LEU A 96 4.89 9.24 -4.83
N ASP A 97 3.68 9.72 -5.14
CA ASP A 97 3.12 10.90 -4.49
C ASP A 97 2.84 10.63 -3.01
N LEU A 98 2.41 9.42 -2.69
CA LEU A 98 2.22 8.98 -1.31
C LEU A 98 3.54 8.96 -0.55
N ILE A 99 4.61 8.37 -1.14
CA ILE A 99 5.94 8.32 -0.53
C ILE A 99 6.48 9.73 -0.31
N LYS A 100 6.34 10.64 -1.29
CA LYS A 100 6.75 12.05 -1.15
C LYS A 100 6.00 12.75 -0.02
N ASN A 101 4.68 12.61 0.04
CA ASN A 101 3.85 13.24 1.06
C ASN A 101 4.16 12.72 2.46
N ILE A 102 4.37 11.42 2.60
CA ILE A 102 4.74 10.79 3.87
C ILE A 102 6.16 11.19 4.27
N ASN A 103 7.13 11.16 3.35
CA ASN A 103 8.51 11.56 3.62
C ASN A 103 8.64 13.02 4.09
N ALA A 104 7.74 13.89 3.66
CA ALA A 104 7.68 15.27 4.14
C ALA A 104 7.26 15.36 5.63
N LYS A 105 6.42 14.44 6.11
CA LYS A 105 5.79 14.48 7.45
C LYS A 105 6.42 13.51 8.44
N ALA A 106 6.77 12.30 8.02
CA ALA A 106 7.32 11.26 8.88
C ALA A 106 8.75 11.58 9.32
N ASP A 107 9.14 11.07 10.48
CA ASP A 107 10.52 11.08 10.98
C ASP A 107 11.30 9.90 10.36
N HIS A 108 10.64 8.75 10.19
CA HIS A 108 11.22 7.56 9.57
C HIS A 108 10.27 6.94 8.54
N VAL A 109 10.82 6.47 7.42
CA VAL A 109 10.09 5.74 6.38
C VAL A 109 10.80 4.42 6.12
N ILE A 110 10.24 3.34 6.63
CA ILE A 110 10.74 1.98 6.41
C ILE A 110 10.14 1.47 5.10
N VAL A 111 10.98 1.03 4.18
CA VAL A 111 10.56 0.55 2.87
C VAL A 111 10.70 -0.97 2.77
N GLY A 112 9.77 -1.62 2.05
CA GLY A 112 9.74 -3.07 1.87
C GLY A 112 9.40 -3.51 0.44
N GLY A 113 9.72 -4.77 0.13
CA GLY A 113 9.42 -5.39 -1.16
C GLY A 113 10.18 -4.75 -2.33
N GLY A 114 9.58 -4.73 -3.52
CA GLY A 114 10.18 -4.14 -4.73
C GLY A 114 10.47 -2.64 -4.60
N ILE A 115 9.73 -1.93 -3.74
CA ILE A 115 10.03 -0.54 -3.38
C ILE A 115 11.40 -0.48 -2.70
N ALA A 116 11.67 -1.33 -1.69
CA ALA A 116 12.96 -1.38 -1.03
C ALA A 116 14.09 -1.69 -2.01
N ASN A 117 13.90 -2.65 -2.92
CA ASN A 117 14.91 -2.99 -3.92
C ASN A 117 15.27 -1.78 -4.81
N THR A 118 14.28 -0.95 -5.18
CA THR A 118 14.53 0.27 -5.94
C THR A 118 15.37 1.27 -5.14
N PHE A 119 15.08 1.45 -3.84
CA PHE A 119 15.88 2.31 -2.97
C PHE A 119 17.27 1.75 -2.68
N ILE A 120 17.40 0.43 -2.46
CA ILE A 120 18.69 -0.27 -2.30
C ILE A 120 19.56 -0.04 -3.53
N LYS A 121 19.00 -0.21 -4.74
CA LYS A 121 19.71 0.07 -5.99
C LYS A 121 20.09 1.54 -6.13
N ALA A 122 19.19 2.46 -5.76
CA ALA A 122 19.45 3.89 -5.75
C ALA A 122 20.57 4.31 -4.78
N ALA A 123 20.70 3.60 -3.66
CA ALA A 123 21.79 3.77 -2.70
C ALA A 123 23.14 3.23 -3.19
N GLY A 124 23.16 2.53 -4.34
CA GLY A 124 24.37 2.02 -4.96
C GLY A 124 24.68 0.55 -4.69
N TYR A 125 23.80 -0.18 -4.01
CA TYR A 125 23.98 -1.61 -3.77
C TYR A 125 23.50 -2.46 -4.95
N GLU A 126 23.99 -3.68 -5.03
CA GLU A 126 23.52 -4.67 -6.00
C GLU A 126 22.19 -5.29 -5.50
N VAL A 127 21.26 -5.47 -6.41
CA VAL A 127 19.97 -6.14 -6.14
C VAL A 127 19.78 -7.40 -6.98
N GLY A 128 20.79 -7.74 -7.78
CA GLY A 128 20.80 -8.90 -8.65
C GLY A 128 19.61 -8.94 -9.61
N GLN A 129 18.86 -10.05 -9.59
CA GLN A 129 17.68 -10.28 -10.42
C GLN A 129 16.37 -9.85 -9.72
N SER A 130 16.47 -9.12 -8.60
CA SER A 130 15.29 -8.64 -7.87
C SER A 130 14.46 -7.66 -8.69
N LEU A 131 13.16 -7.67 -8.45
CA LEU A 131 12.26 -6.68 -9.03
C LEU A 131 12.59 -5.28 -8.50
N TYR A 132 12.92 -4.35 -9.39
CA TYR A 132 13.05 -2.92 -9.09
C TYR A 132 12.61 -2.07 -10.29
N GLU A 133 12.39 -0.77 -10.10
CA GLU A 133 12.04 0.15 -11.19
C GLU A 133 13.21 1.04 -11.57
N GLU A 134 13.84 0.73 -12.69
CA GLU A 134 14.99 1.48 -13.20
C GLU A 134 14.67 2.95 -13.45
N SER A 135 13.50 3.25 -14.00
CA SER A 135 13.02 4.62 -14.26
C SER A 135 12.84 5.46 -12.98
N MET A 136 12.78 4.83 -11.82
CA MET A 136 12.58 5.50 -10.53
C MET A 136 13.85 5.69 -9.72
N ILE A 137 14.99 5.22 -10.21
CA ILE A 137 16.29 5.29 -9.49
C ILE A 137 16.65 6.73 -9.11
N ASP A 138 16.55 7.66 -10.04
CA ASP A 138 16.93 9.07 -9.76
C ASP A 138 15.95 9.71 -8.75
N THR A 139 14.67 9.40 -8.85
CA THR A 139 13.68 9.84 -7.87
C THR A 139 13.95 9.24 -6.49
N ALA A 140 14.31 7.97 -6.42
CA ALA A 140 14.67 7.31 -5.16
C ALA A 140 15.94 7.92 -4.55
N LYS A 141 16.96 8.27 -5.36
CA LYS A 141 18.16 9.01 -4.89
C LYS A 141 17.79 10.35 -4.27
N GLU A 142 16.88 11.10 -4.89
CA GLU A 142 16.43 12.38 -4.32
C GLU A 142 15.72 12.19 -2.97
N LEU A 143 14.87 11.17 -2.86
CA LEU A 143 14.19 10.86 -1.60
C LEU A 143 15.16 10.40 -0.51
N LEU A 144 16.20 9.66 -0.84
CA LEU A 144 17.26 9.25 0.11
C LEU A 144 18.01 10.44 0.74
N LYS A 145 18.09 11.59 0.06
CA LYS A 145 18.73 12.80 0.62
C LYS A 145 18.05 13.33 1.88
N SER A 146 16.82 12.95 2.14
CA SER A 146 16.10 13.32 3.36
C SER A 146 16.67 12.67 4.62
N ASN A 147 17.44 11.60 4.49
CA ASN A 147 17.93 10.73 5.57
C ASN A 147 16.82 10.12 6.44
N LYS A 148 15.59 10.07 5.93
CA LYS A 148 14.43 9.49 6.63
C LYS A 148 14.08 8.09 6.13
N ILE A 149 14.55 7.72 4.93
CA ILE A 149 14.32 6.39 4.35
C ILE A 149 15.25 5.39 5.04
N VAL A 150 14.65 4.42 5.70
CA VAL A 150 15.36 3.34 6.40
C VAL A 150 15.42 2.14 5.47
N LEU A 151 16.64 1.77 5.07
CA LEU A 151 16.89 0.59 4.24
C LEU A 151 17.20 -0.62 5.13
N PRO A 152 16.80 -1.83 4.73
CA PRO A 152 17.20 -3.04 5.45
C PRO A 152 18.73 -3.22 5.36
N GLN A 153 19.34 -3.66 6.44
CA GLN A 153 20.76 -4.03 6.44
C GLN A 153 20.94 -5.51 6.06
N THR A 154 19.99 -6.35 6.46
CA THR A 154 20.00 -7.79 6.21
C THR A 154 18.81 -8.18 5.34
N VAL A 155 19.11 -8.96 4.31
CA VAL A 155 18.12 -9.46 3.35
C VAL A 155 18.19 -10.97 3.20
N VAL A 156 17.08 -11.56 2.78
CA VAL A 156 16.99 -12.96 2.39
C VAL A 156 17.09 -13.04 0.88
N THR A 157 18.10 -13.73 0.38
CA THR A 157 18.31 -13.93 -1.06
C THR A 157 18.12 -15.37 -1.47
N ALA A 158 17.75 -15.59 -2.73
CA ALA A 158 17.71 -16.92 -3.35
C ALA A 158 18.13 -16.83 -4.83
N LEU A 159 18.32 -17.97 -5.48
CA LEU A 159 18.64 -18.04 -6.91
C LEU A 159 17.39 -18.05 -7.78
N SER A 160 16.22 -18.37 -7.20
CA SER A 160 14.93 -18.36 -7.88
C SER A 160 13.80 -17.85 -6.95
N PHE A 161 12.68 -17.48 -7.53
CA PHE A 161 11.50 -17.03 -6.76
C PHE A 161 10.90 -18.19 -5.92
N GLU A 162 11.10 -19.42 -6.32
CA GLU A 162 10.70 -20.62 -5.58
C GLU A 162 11.56 -20.89 -4.35
N GLY A 163 12.59 -20.06 -4.09
CA GLY A 163 13.42 -20.16 -2.90
C GLY A 163 14.57 -21.15 -3.01
N GLU A 164 15.13 -21.33 -4.20
CA GLU A 164 16.35 -22.15 -4.35
C GLU A 164 17.56 -21.46 -3.70
N SER A 165 18.29 -22.20 -2.87
CA SER A 165 19.53 -21.73 -2.21
C SER A 165 19.33 -20.47 -1.36
N ILE A 166 18.30 -20.47 -0.49
CA ILE A 166 18.02 -19.36 0.42
C ILE A 166 19.21 -19.05 1.32
N LYS A 167 19.57 -17.76 1.41
CA LYS A 167 20.65 -17.25 2.26
C LYS A 167 20.25 -15.92 2.88
N GLU A 168 20.66 -15.76 4.14
CA GLU A 168 20.65 -14.46 4.83
C GLU A 168 22.00 -13.80 4.61
N LYS A 169 22.00 -12.52 4.25
CA LYS A 169 23.23 -11.76 4.04
C LYS A 169 23.01 -10.25 4.17
N ASN A 170 24.11 -9.54 4.36
CA ASN A 170 24.08 -8.09 4.30
C ASN A 170 23.76 -7.61 2.89
N ILE A 171 23.07 -6.47 2.75
CA ILE A 171 22.73 -5.90 1.44
C ILE A 171 23.95 -5.61 0.56
N SER A 172 25.12 -5.36 1.16
CA SER A 172 26.38 -5.17 0.46
C SER A 172 26.89 -6.43 -0.26
N ASP A 173 26.43 -7.60 0.16
CA ASP A 173 26.95 -8.91 -0.27
C ASP A 173 26.03 -9.61 -1.27
N VAL A 174 25.00 -8.94 -1.74
CA VAL A 174 24.06 -9.46 -2.74
C VAL A 174 24.77 -9.63 -4.07
N GLU A 175 24.66 -10.83 -4.66
CA GLU A 175 25.30 -11.17 -5.92
C GLU A 175 24.35 -10.96 -7.11
N LYS A 176 24.90 -10.69 -8.31
CA LYS A 176 24.12 -10.45 -9.55
C LYS A 176 23.17 -11.58 -9.95
N LYS A 177 23.48 -12.83 -9.56
CA LYS A 177 22.65 -14.00 -9.88
C LYS A 177 21.54 -14.28 -8.85
N GLU A 178 21.57 -13.57 -7.73
CA GLU A 178 20.58 -13.72 -6.66
C GLU A 178 19.43 -12.74 -6.82
N MET A 179 18.34 -13.03 -6.14
CA MET A 179 17.22 -12.10 -5.96
C MET A 179 16.88 -11.96 -4.48
N ILE A 180 16.52 -10.78 -4.07
CA ILE A 180 16.05 -10.48 -2.73
C ILE A 180 14.59 -10.91 -2.66
N LEU A 181 14.28 -11.87 -1.80
CA LEU A 181 12.93 -12.39 -1.57
C LEU A 181 12.27 -11.74 -0.36
N ASP A 182 13.07 -11.41 0.67
CA ASP A 182 12.57 -10.83 1.92
C ASP A 182 13.66 -10.00 2.59
N GLN A 183 13.28 -9.30 3.66
CA GLN A 183 14.19 -8.48 4.46
C GLN A 183 13.98 -8.75 5.95
N TYR A 184 15.06 -8.68 6.72
CA TYR A 184 14.97 -8.79 8.16
C TYR A 184 14.60 -7.45 8.81
N MET A 185 13.93 -7.58 9.94
CA MET A 185 13.73 -6.45 10.84
C MET A 185 14.99 -6.35 11.72
N ASP A 186 15.95 -5.59 11.24
CA ASP A 186 17.19 -5.29 11.97
C ASP A 186 16.89 -4.57 13.31
N ASP A 187 17.86 -4.59 14.23
CA ASP A 187 17.64 -4.01 15.56
C ASP A 187 17.37 -2.50 15.50
N GLU A 188 17.97 -1.79 14.55
CA GLU A 188 17.66 -0.37 14.28
C GLU A 188 16.17 -0.17 13.93
N VAL A 189 15.63 -1.01 13.05
CA VAL A 189 14.21 -0.95 12.66
C VAL A 189 13.30 -1.27 13.84
N LYS A 190 13.65 -2.25 14.67
CA LYS A 190 12.92 -2.58 15.90
C LYS A 190 12.89 -1.40 16.88
N GLU A 191 14.04 -0.74 17.08
CA GLU A 191 14.13 0.45 17.91
C GLU A 191 13.29 1.62 17.40
N ILE A 192 13.35 1.90 16.10
CA ILE A 192 12.53 2.93 15.47
C ILE A 192 11.05 2.65 15.72
N ILE A 193 10.59 1.41 15.48
CA ILE A 193 9.18 1.04 15.69
C ILE A 193 8.79 1.14 17.15
N ALA A 194 9.62 0.63 18.07
CA ALA A 194 9.34 0.64 19.50
C ALA A 194 9.25 2.06 20.09
N ASN A 195 10.00 3.01 19.55
CA ASN A 195 10.02 4.40 20.01
C ASN A 195 9.01 5.29 19.29
N SER A 196 8.28 4.77 18.30
CA SER A 196 7.30 5.54 17.53
C SER A 196 6.02 5.80 18.32
N ASN A 197 5.56 7.05 18.30
CA ASN A 197 4.25 7.43 18.85
C ASN A 197 3.12 7.32 17.82
N THR A 198 3.46 7.33 16.53
CA THR A 198 2.53 7.08 15.43
C THR A 198 3.18 6.14 14.42
N ILE A 199 2.45 5.09 14.03
CA ILE A 199 2.87 4.17 12.99
C ILE A 199 1.79 4.12 11.92
N LEU A 200 2.18 4.43 10.67
CA LEU A 200 1.35 4.22 9.48
C LEU A 200 1.90 3.04 8.70
N TRP A 201 1.12 1.98 8.59
CA TRP A 201 1.54 0.78 7.86
C TRP A 201 0.75 0.62 6.57
N LEU A 202 1.44 0.77 5.44
CA LEU A 202 0.92 0.63 4.09
C LEU A 202 1.63 -0.53 3.39
N SER A 203 0.96 -1.66 3.30
CA SER A 203 1.46 -2.85 2.63
C SER A 203 0.59 -3.23 1.44
N LEU A 204 1.16 -3.94 0.46
CA LEU A 204 0.37 -4.68 -0.51
C LEU A 204 0.06 -6.05 0.09
N ILE A 205 -1.22 -6.28 0.33
CA ILE A 205 -1.69 -7.64 0.55
C ILE A 205 -2.01 -8.20 -0.83
N HIS A 206 -1.20 -9.12 -1.32
CA HIS A 206 -1.62 -10.00 -2.40
C HIS A 206 -2.47 -11.09 -1.76
N ILE A 207 -3.76 -10.98 -1.99
CA ILE A 207 -4.70 -12.07 -1.75
C ILE A 207 -4.85 -12.84 -3.04
#